data_5b6ec880f08e617a245c7459ac86672c
#
_entry.id   5b6ec880f08e617a245c7459ac86672c
#
_cell.length_a   1.000
_cell.length_b   1.000
_cell.length_c   1.000
_cell.angle_alpha   90.00
_cell.angle_beta   90.00
_cell.angle_gamma   90.00
#
_symmetry.space_group_name_H-M   'P 1'
#
loop_
_entity.id
_entity.type
_entity.pdbx_description
1 polymer ?
#
loop_
_entity_poly.entity_id
_entity_poly.type
_entity_poly.pdbx_seq_one_letter_code
_entity_poly.pdbx_strand_id
1 'polypeptide(L)'
;MYVGTCSWTRGFEAFYPRGARSRPQARLRYYATVFPTVEVDATYYALLPADTARKYAEWTPPGFVMNVKTFGLFTGQGAETARLPDVVQALLPGPLRARRRLVDRDLPEEVETVCWELFLDFCRPLREAGKLGYVLF
;
A
#
# COMPACT_ATOMS: atom_id res chain seq x y z
N MET A 1 -19.11 8.79 12.38
CA MET A 1 -17.69 9.22 12.42
C MET A 1 -16.82 7.96 12.35
N TYR A 2 -15.84 7.91 11.44
CA TYR A 2 -14.89 6.82 11.35
C TYR A 2 -13.59 7.23 12.04
N VAL A 3 -13.10 6.36 12.93
CA VAL A 3 -11.82 6.55 13.64
C VAL A 3 -10.97 5.33 13.36
N GLY A 4 -9.74 5.53 13.00
CA GLY A 4 -8.77 4.49 12.71
C GLY A 4 -7.35 5.02 12.87
N THR A 5 -6.36 4.23 12.46
CA THR A 5 -4.94 4.56 12.58
C THR A 5 -4.25 4.54 11.22
N CYS A 6 -3.12 5.21 11.14
CA CYS A 6 -2.17 5.07 10.04
C CYS A 6 -1.39 3.77 10.24
N SER A 7 -1.73 2.72 9.51
CA SER A 7 -1.22 1.36 9.68
C SER A 7 -1.85 0.57 10.84
N TRP A 8 -1.76 -0.75 10.75
CA TRP A 8 -2.12 -1.73 11.80
C TRP A 8 -0.96 -2.65 12.16
N THR A 9 0.27 -2.35 11.70
CA THR A 9 1.39 -3.28 11.78
C THR A 9 2.46 -2.91 12.79
N ARG A 10 2.79 -1.64 12.95
CA ARG A 10 3.87 -1.15 13.81
C ARG A 10 3.34 -0.33 14.98
N GLY A 11 4.00 -0.41 16.13
CA GLY A 11 3.67 0.37 17.31
C GLY A 11 2.44 -0.11 18.08
N PHE A 12 1.84 -1.22 17.69
CA PHE A 12 0.60 -1.76 18.27
C PHE A 12 0.76 -3.17 18.85
N GLU A 13 1.97 -3.61 19.15
CA GLU A 13 2.23 -4.96 19.60
C GLU A 13 1.43 -5.32 20.87
N ALA A 14 1.30 -4.37 21.79
CA ALA A 14 0.53 -4.55 23.03
C ALA A 14 -0.99 -4.62 22.79
N PHE A 15 -1.48 -3.99 21.71
CA PHE A 15 -2.91 -4.01 21.34
C PHE A 15 -3.38 -5.39 20.90
N TYR A 16 -2.51 -6.17 20.26
CA TYR A 16 -2.89 -7.47 19.71
C TYR A 16 -2.80 -8.60 20.74
N PRO A 17 -3.78 -9.52 20.76
CA PRO A 17 -3.65 -10.74 21.52
C PRO A 17 -2.43 -11.56 21.05
N ARG A 18 -1.82 -12.32 21.98
CA ARG A 18 -0.56 -13.06 21.71
C ARG A 18 -0.61 -13.90 20.42
N GLY A 19 -1.73 -14.57 20.14
CA GLY A 19 -1.91 -15.42 18.94
C GLY A 19 -2.03 -14.64 17.60
N ALA A 20 -2.26 -13.34 17.64
CA ALA A 20 -2.37 -12.50 16.44
C ALA A 20 -1.07 -11.75 16.09
N ARG A 21 -0.16 -11.56 17.05
CA ARG A 21 1.00 -10.67 16.93
C ARG A 21 1.92 -10.96 15.75
N SER A 22 2.14 -12.23 15.42
CA SER A 22 3.07 -12.65 14.36
C SER A 22 2.43 -12.89 13.00
N ARG A 23 1.09 -12.86 12.91
CA ARG A 23 0.34 -13.21 11.69
C ARG A 23 -0.39 -11.99 11.12
N PRO A 24 0.00 -11.49 9.94
CA PRO A 24 -0.62 -10.30 9.34
C PRO A 24 -2.14 -10.38 9.19
N GLN A 25 -2.65 -11.54 8.77
CA GLN A 25 -4.09 -11.80 8.66
C GLN A 25 -4.80 -11.68 10.00
N ALA A 26 -4.26 -12.32 11.05
CA ALA A 26 -4.87 -12.29 12.36
C ALA A 26 -4.84 -10.89 12.99
N ARG A 27 -3.78 -10.10 12.72
CA ARG A 27 -3.71 -8.69 13.13
C ARG A 27 -4.81 -7.89 12.47
N LEU A 28 -4.96 -7.94 11.14
CA LEU A 28 -5.94 -7.15 10.42
C LEU A 28 -7.37 -7.55 10.80
N ARG A 29 -7.64 -8.84 10.95
CA ARG A 29 -8.94 -9.33 11.44
C ARG A 29 -9.27 -8.78 12.84
N TYR A 30 -8.31 -8.85 13.77
CA TYR A 30 -8.51 -8.31 15.11
C TYR A 30 -8.67 -6.78 15.08
N TYR A 31 -7.84 -6.07 14.33
CA TYR A 31 -7.94 -4.63 14.16
C TYR A 31 -9.34 -4.20 13.71
N ALA A 32 -9.89 -4.90 12.72
CA ALA A 32 -11.20 -4.63 12.16
C ALA A 32 -12.38 -4.92 13.11
N THR A 33 -12.16 -5.60 14.24
CA THR A 33 -13.17 -5.74 15.31
C THR A 33 -13.28 -4.49 16.20
N VAL A 34 -12.26 -3.63 16.19
CA VAL A 34 -12.16 -2.46 17.06
C VAL A 34 -12.33 -1.16 16.27
N PHE A 35 -11.73 -1.08 15.09
CA PHE A 35 -11.75 0.11 14.25
C PHE A 35 -12.48 -0.16 12.93
N PRO A 36 -13.34 0.77 12.48
CA PRO A 36 -14.08 0.62 11.21
C PRO A 36 -13.27 1.02 9.97
N THR A 37 -12.09 1.61 10.16
CA THR A 37 -11.25 2.13 9.07
C THR A 37 -9.77 2.06 9.41
N VAL A 38 -8.94 2.05 8.35
CA VAL A 38 -7.48 2.13 8.46
C VAL A 38 -6.90 2.87 7.27
N GLU A 39 -5.73 3.50 7.45
CA GLU A 39 -4.88 3.94 6.35
C GLU A 39 -3.87 2.84 6.00
N VAL A 40 -3.80 2.46 4.72
CA VAL A 40 -2.81 1.53 4.19
C VAL A 40 -1.53 2.31 3.88
N ASP A 41 -0.69 2.50 4.88
CA ASP A 41 0.56 3.27 4.78
C ASP A 41 1.65 2.55 3.98
N ALA A 42 1.59 1.22 3.89
CA ALA A 42 2.59 0.41 3.19
C ALA A 42 2.71 0.75 1.69
N THR A 43 1.64 1.20 1.06
CA THR A 43 1.61 1.64 -0.34
C THR A 43 2.44 2.89 -0.62
N TYR A 44 2.69 3.69 0.40
CA TYR A 44 3.61 4.83 0.27
C TYR A 44 5.06 4.38 0.00
N TYR A 45 5.47 3.26 0.57
CA TYR A 45 6.86 2.76 0.48
C TYR A 45 7.10 1.79 -0.65
N ALA A 46 6.05 1.17 -1.19
CA ALA A 46 6.16 0.15 -2.23
C ALA A 46 4.88 0.04 -3.06
N LEU A 47 5.02 -0.31 -4.33
CA LEU A 47 3.93 -0.73 -5.20
C LEU A 47 3.56 -2.17 -4.83
N LEU A 48 2.48 -2.33 -4.08
CA LEU A 48 2.03 -3.64 -3.61
C LEU A 48 1.22 -4.37 -4.68
N PRO A 49 1.34 -5.72 -4.78
CA PRO A 49 0.54 -6.50 -5.71
C PRO A 49 -0.97 -6.42 -5.40
N ALA A 50 -1.81 -6.47 -6.44
CA ALA A 50 -3.28 -6.53 -6.32
C ALA A 50 -3.77 -7.69 -5.43
N ASP A 51 -3.04 -8.81 -5.42
CA ASP A 51 -3.34 -9.95 -4.56
C ASP A 51 -3.26 -9.63 -3.06
N THR A 52 -2.39 -8.71 -2.67
CA THR A 52 -2.32 -8.19 -1.31
C THR A 52 -3.61 -7.44 -0.95
N ALA A 53 -4.13 -6.62 -1.87
CA ALA A 53 -5.38 -5.90 -1.67
C ALA A 53 -6.60 -6.86 -1.57
N ARG A 54 -6.63 -7.93 -2.39
CA ARG A 54 -7.66 -8.98 -2.28
C ARG A 54 -7.65 -9.62 -0.90
N LYS A 55 -6.48 -10.01 -0.40
CA LYS A 55 -6.32 -10.54 0.95
C LYS A 55 -6.81 -9.57 2.02
N TYR A 56 -6.49 -8.29 1.91
CA TYR A 56 -6.98 -7.27 2.85
C TYR A 56 -8.50 -7.17 2.82
N ALA A 57 -9.11 -7.18 1.63
CA ALA A 57 -10.55 -7.18 1.47
C ALA A 57 -11.22 -8.41 2.10
N GLU A 58 -10.64 -9.60 1.94
CA GLU A 58 -11.14 -10.85 2.50
C GLU A 58 -10.98 -10.94 4.03
N TRP A 59 -9.95 -10.29 4.58
CA TRP A 59 -9.66 -10.36 6.02
C TRP A 59 -10.45 -9.37 6.85
N THR A 60 -11.20 -8.49 6.23
CA THR A 60 -11.99 -7.46 6.90
C THR A 60 -13.49 -7.65 6.68
N PRO A 61 -14.35 -7.25 7.64
CA PRO A 61 -15.78 -7.41 7.51
C PRO A 61 -16.38 -6.49 6.43
N PRO A 62 -17.62 -6.74 5.98
CA PRO A 62 -18.37 -5.78 5.19
C PRO A 62 -18.44 -4.41 5.87
N GLY A 63 -18.34 -3.33 5.09
CA GLY A 63 -18.37 -1.95 5.60
C GLY A 63 -17.04 -1.44 6.21
N PHE A 64 -16.01 -2.28 6.29
CA PHE A 64 -14.67 -1.82 6.68
C PHE A 64 -14.07 -0.95 5.57
N VAL A 65 -13.51 0.20 5.93
CA VAL A 65 -12.97 1.17 4.97
C VAL A 65 -11.45 1.21 5.02
N MET A 66 -10.82 1.08 3.86
CA MET A 66 -9.38 1.23 3.65
C MET A 66 -9.08 2.50 2.88
N ASN A 67 -8.35 3.40 3.50
CA ASN A 67 -7.81 4.59 2.86
C ASN A 67 -6.39 4.28 2.40
N VAL A 68 -6.06 4.57 1.17
CA VAL A 68 -4.78 4.17 0.57
C VAL A 68 -3.87 5.37 0.47
N LYS A 69 -2.69 5.28 1.06
CA LYS A 69 -1.67 6.31 0.90
C LYS A 69 -1.00 6.18 -0.45
N THR A 70 -0.92 7.28 -1.18
CA THR A 70 -0.29 7.32 -2.50
C THR A 70 1.18 6.93 -2.41
N PHE A 71 1.67 6.26 -3.43
CA PHE A 71 3.09 5.88 -3.51
C PHE A 71 3.97 7.12 -3.51
N GLY A 72 5.01 7.13 -2.65
CA GLY A 72 5.84 8.29 -2.39
C GLY A 72 6.53 8.89 -3.62
N LEU A 73 6.69 8.10 -4.68
CA LEU A 73 7.19 8.57 -5.96
C LEU A 73 6.28 9.65 -6.56
N PHE A 74 4.96 9.48 -6.50
CA PHE A 74 3.97 10.39 -7.08
C PHE A 74 3.75 11.69 -6.30
N THR A 75 4.35 11.80 -5.13
CA THR A 75 4.25 13.00 -4.26
C THR A 75 5.55 13.80 -4.21
N GLY A 76 6.47 13.55 -5.14
CA GLY A 76 7.78 14.20 -5.17
C GLY A 76 8.76 13.75 -4.09
N GLN A 77 8.35 12.86 -3.19
CA GLN A 77 9.22 12.36 -2.11
C GLN A 77 10.12 11.21 -2.55
N GLY A 78 9.79 10.60 -3.71
CA GLY A 78 10.59 9.57 -4.34
C GLY A 78 10.50 8.19 -3.69
N ALA A 79 11.13 7.21 -4.33
CA ALA A 79 11.18 5.81 -3.89
C ALA A 79 12.59 5.24 -3.97
N GLU A 80 12.88 4.23 -3.14
CA GLU A 80 14.12 3.45 -3.23
C GLU A 80 14.04 2.55 -4.45
N THR A 81 15.03 2.65 -5.35
CA THR A 81 15.08 1.89 -6.61
C THR A 81 15.00 0.38 -6.38
N ALA A 82 15.68 -0.12 -5.35
CA ALA A 82 15.68 -1.53 -4.99
C ALA A 82 14.32 -2.07 -4.51
N ARG A 83 13.36 -1.20 -4.19
CA ARG A 83 12.00 -1.56 -3.76
C ARG A 83 10.98 -1.51 -4.89
N LEU A 84 11.36 -1.02 -6.05
CA LEU A 84 10.49 -1.05 -7.21
C LEU A 84 10.32 -2.50 -7.69
N PRO A 85 9.13 -2.87 -8.19
CA PRO A 85 8.91 -4.18 -8.81
C PRO A 85 9.90 -4.45 -9.95
N ASP A 86 10.24 -5.71 -10.17
CA ASP A 86 11.20 -6.12 -11.21
C ASP A 86 10.81 -5.61 -12.60
N VAL A 87 9.51 -5.59 -12.91
CA VAL A 87 9.00 -5.06 -14.19
C VAL A 87 9.33 -3.58 -14.35
N VAL A 88 9.23 -2.78 -13.29
CA VAL A 88 9.60 -1.35 -13.31
C VAL A 88 11.12 -1.19 -13.42
N GLN A 89 11.88 -1.96 -12.63
CA GLN A 89 13.34 -1.93 -12.68
C GLN A 89 13.90 -2.30 -14.06
N ALA A 90 13.26 -3.25 -14.75
CA ALA A 90 13.64 -3.66 -16.10
C ALA A 90 13.48 -2.53 -17.14
N LEU A 91 12.48 -1.67 -16.97
CA LEU A 91 12.22 -0.52 -17.85
C LEU A 91 13.14 0.68 -17.57
N LEU A 92 13.79 0.73 -16.40
CA LEU A 92 14.66 1.86 -16.06
C LEU A 92 15.92 1.87 -16.93
N PRO A 93 16.30 3.03 -17.51
CA PRO A 93 17.62 3.23 -18.08
C PRO A 93 18.74 2.90 -17.08
N GLY A 94 19.85 2.38 -17.58
CA GLY A 94 20.98 1.95 -16.74
C GLY A 94 21.43 2.98 -15.68
N PRO A 95 21.60 4.27 -16.05
CA PRO A 95 21.97 5.32 -15.08
C PRO A 95 20.96 5.52 -13.96
N LEU A 96 19.66 5.40 -14.24
CA LEU A 96 18.61 5.52 -13.23
C LEU A 96 18.51 4.28 -12.35
N ARG A 97 18.70 3.09 -12.94
CA ARG A 97 18.72 1.82 -12.19
C ARG A 97 19.84 1.76 -11.16
N ALA A 98 20.96 2.43 -11.43
CA ALA A 98 22.09 2.50 -10.49
C ALA A 98 21.89 3.50 -9.34
N ARG A 99 20.90 4.38 -9.41
CA ARG A 99 20.60 5.31 -8.32
C ARG A 99 19.93 4.58 -7.16
N ARG A 100 20.29 4.97 -5.93
CA ARG A 100 19.65 4.44 -4.72
C ARG A 100 18.19 4.87 -4.61
N ARG A 101 17.86 6.10 -5.07
CA ARG A 101 16.54 6.71 -4.96
C ARG A 101 16.19 7.45 -6.25
N LEU A 102 14.94 7.36 -6.63
CA LEU A 102 14.34 8.06 -7.77
C LEU A 102 13.24 8.99 -7.27
N VAL A 103 13.03 10.08 -8.00
CA VAL A 103 11.87 10.97 -7.86
C VAL A 103 11.11 11.01 -9.19
N ASP A 104 9.85 11.41 -9.16
CA ASP A 104 8.95 11.45 -10.32
C ASP A 104 9.57 12.11 -11.55
N ARG A 105 10.13 13.32 -11.38
CA ARG A 105 10.77 14.10 -12.45
C ARG A 105 11.97 13.41 -13.12
N ASP A 106 12.53 12.38 -12.52
CA ASP A 106 13.64 11.62 -13.09
C ASP A 106 13.17 10.49 -14.01
N LEU A 107 11.88 10.13 -13.94
CA LEU A 107 11.35 8.96 -14.62
C LEU A 107 10.99 9.27 -16.09
N PRO A 108 11.30 8.34 -17.01
CA PRO A 108 10.63 8.31 -18.31
C PRO A 108 9.11 8.13 -18.14
N GLU A 109 8.33 8.77 -19.01
CA GLU A 109 6.86 8.71 -18.99
C GLU A 109 6.31 7.29 -19.01
N GLU A 110 6.93 6.40 -19.78
CA GLU A 110 6.57 4.98 -19.82
C GLU A 110 6.71 4.30 -18.45
N VAL A 111 7.79 4.58 -17.73
CA VAL A 111 8.03 4.01 -16.39
C VAL A 111 7.05 4.55 -15.37
N GLU A 112 6.76 5.84 -15.43
CA GLU A 112 5.76 6.49 -14.58
C GLU A 112 4.38 5.88 -14.83
N THR A 113 3.98 5.71 -16.09
CA THR A 113 2.71 5.08 -16.47
C THR A 113 2.57 3.68 -15.87
N VAL A 114 3.59 2.83 -15.99
CA VAL A 114 3.57 1.49 -15.40
C VAL A 114 3.47 1.54 -13.87
N CYS A 115 4.14 2.48 -13.21
CA CYS A 115 3.99 2.68 -11.77
C CYS A 115 2.55 3.04 -11.38
N TRP A 116 1.89 3.93 -12.13
CA TRP A 116 0.48 4.28 -11.91
C TRP A 116 -0.45 3.09 -12.14
N GLU A 117 -0.25 2.30 -13.20
CA GLU A 117 -1.04 1.09 -13.46
C GLU A 117 -0.95 0.11 -12.29
N LEU A 118 0.25 -0.17 -11.80
CA LEU A 118 0.45 -1.06 -10.65
C LEU A 118 -0.22 -0.53 -9.37
N PHE A 119 -0.17 0.76 -9.12
CA PHE A 119 -0.84 1.37 -7.98
C PHE A 119 -2.37 1.27 -8.09
N LEU A 120 -2.92 1.54 -9.27
CA LEU A 120 -4.35 1.41 -9.54
C LEU A 120 -4.83 -0.05 -9.48
N ASP A 121 -3.98 -0.98 -9.91
CA ASP A 121 -4.24 -2.42 -9.79
C ASP A 121 -4.36 -2.87 -8.34
N PHE A 122 -3.56 -2.29 -7.44
CA PHE A 122 -3.74 -2.50 -6.00
C PHE A 122 -5.07 -1.93 -5.49
N CYS A 123 -5.48 -0.76 -5.93
CA CYS A 123 -6.73 -0.12 -5.49
C CYS A 123 -7.99 -0.83 -5.99
N ARG A 124 -7.93 -1.46 -7.17
CA ARG A 124 -9.09 -2.08 -7.84
C ARG A 124 -9.83 -3.12 -7.00
N PRO A 125 -9.19 -4.14 -6.39
CA PRO A 125 -9.88 -5.11 -5.55
C PRO A 125 -10.57 -4.50 -4.33
N LEU A 126 -9.98 -3.46 -3.74
CA LEU A 126 -10.61 -2.74 -2.61
C LEU A 126 -11.87 -1.99 -3.06
N ARG A 127 -11.82 -1.37 -4.25
CA ARG A 127 -12.97 -0.69 -4.85
C ARG A 127 -14.09 -1.68 -5.19
N GLU A 128 -13.76 -2.80 -5.83
CA GLU A 128 -14.71 -3.85 -6.21
C GLU A 128 -15.39 -4.47 -4.98
N ALA A 129 -14.66 -4.60 -3.87
CA ALA A 129 -15.21 -5.06 -2.59
C ALA A 129 -15.99 -3.98 -1.82
N GLY A 130 -16.12 -2.75 -2.34
CA GLY A 130 -16.75 -1.62 -1.65
C GLY A 130 -16.01 -1.16 -0.40
N LYS A 131 -14.69 -1.37 -0.33
CA LYS A 131 -13.85 -1.09 0.84
C LYS A 131 -12.83 0.03 0.62
N LEU A 132 -12.65 0.52 -0.60
CA LEU A 132 -11.82 1.67 -0.87
C LEU A 132 -12.51 2.95 -0.38
N GLY A 133 -11.88 3.65 0.55
CA GLY A 133 -12.31 4.96 1.02
C GLY A 133 -11.76 6.08 0.11
N TYR A 134 -10.65 6.69 0.49
CA TYR A 134 -9.96 7.70 -0.30
C TYR A 134 -8.50 7.31 -0.56
N VAL A 135 -7.92 7.99 -1.54
CA VAL A 135 -6.48 7.96 -1.80
C VAL A 135 -5.89 9.27 -1.27
N LEU A 136 -4.91 9.16 -0.37
CA LEU A 136 -4.24 10.30 0.25
C LEU A 136 -2.93 10.61 -0.48
N PHE A 137 -2.81 11.81 -0.98
CA PHE A 137 -1.59 12.35 -1.60
C PHE A 137 -0.73 13.12 -0.60
#